data_62a0152662f12d0a4aae2407cb70cd38
#
_entry.id   62a0152662f12d0a4aae2407cb70cd38
#
_cell.length_a   1.000
_cell.length_b   1.000
_cell.length_c   1.000
_cell.angle_alpha   90.00
_cell.angle_beta   90.00
_cell.angle_gamma   90.00
#
_symmetry.space_group_name_H-M   'P 1'
#
loop_
_entity.id
_entity.type
_entity.pdbx_description
1 polymer ?
#
loop_
_entity_poly.entity_id
_entity_poly.type
_entity_poly.pdbx_seq_one_letter_code
_entity_poly.pdbx_strand_id
1 'polypeptide(L)'
;TKNMNNSGILQSGNNVTVTDSLNNSGELQTTNKLNVTGTELKNTGSILADSIGATITTTSNDGKIVGISNINVTSQTLNNTKDILSNGDITLKAQSTNSGVISTNGNVDMSGNKVINNGEIAATNINLNSTNLNNNGSISANGNVELNNSVVDNTKDIIAYDTANMNNSTVNNKGKVISNKEVNLDKSNVTNTGEITSNEINMTNVTGYNNTGTIKGNYTTLTTTNDLNLTGTLHGEDYLEIKGNNVANNGGTTGTGYISITSNDYTNNTELSAKTIVINASGNVVNNNMITAKDAEIKGNNITNNDLIATEGYLGLIAQGQVINTQGSAIYAGDNLVIKGAEVLNQRAD
;
A
#
# COMPACT_ATOMS: atom_id res chain seq x y z
N THR A 1 -11.64 31.53 31.03
CA THR A 1 -10.60 31.52 32.07
C THR A 1 -9.22 31.37 31.45
N LYS A 2 -8.16 31.81 32.10
CA LYS A 2 -6.77 31.65 31.65
C LYS A 2 -6.34 30.20 31.85
N ASN A 3 -6.38 29.72 33.09
CA ASN A 3 -6.05 28.33 33.42
C ASN A 3 -7.28 27.63 34.01
N MET A 4 -7.47 26.38 33.66
CA MET A 4 -8.54 25.55 34.20
C MET A 4 -7.97 24.23 34.71
N ASN A 5 -8.15 23.99 36.02
CA ASN A 5 -7.89 22.68 36.62
C ASN A 5 -9.25 22.12 37.09
N ASN A 6 -9.69 21.06 36.44
CA ASN A 6 -10.94 20.41 36.81
C ASN A 6 -10.68 19.00 37.33
N SER A 7 -10.99 18.76 38.60
CA SER A 7 -10.95 17.43 39.21
C SER A 7 -12.32 16.91 39.63
N GLY A 8 -13.37 17.70 39.43
CA GLY A 8 -14.76 17.37 39.74
C GLY A 8 -15.59 17.28 38.44
N ILE A 9 -16.87 17.63 38.55
CA ILE A 9 -17.79 17.71 37.45
C ILE A 9 -18.03 19.17 37.11
N LEU A 10 -17.74 19.57 35.88
CA LEU A 10 -18.03 20.88 35.33
C LEU A 10 -18.94 20.72 34.12
N GLN A 11 -20.14 21.30 34.21
CA GLN A 11 -21.13 21.27 33.12
C GLN A 11 -21.50 22.69 32.69
N SER A 12 -21.64 22.92 31.40
CA SER A 12 -22.02 24.20 30.84
C SER A 12 -23.02 24.02 29.67
N GLY A 13 -24.06 24.84 29.65
CA GLY A 13 -24.95 24.99 28.49
C GLY A 13 -24.41 25.95 27.41
N ASN A 14 -23.24 26.55 27.63
CA ASN A 14 -22.60 27.52 26.74
C ASN A 14 -21.15 27.14 26.41
N ASN A 15 -20.50 27.92 25.56
CA ASN A 15 -19.08 27.74 25.25
C ASN A 15 -18.22 27.78 26.51
N VAL A 16 -17.25 26.87 26.56
CA VAL A 16 -16.17 26.88 27.52
C VAL A 16 -14.90 27.35 26.82
N THR A 17 -14.27 28.40 27.34
CA THR A 17 -13.05 28.96 26.75
C THR A 17 -11.93 29.00 27.80
N VAL A 18 -10.79 28.40 27.45
CA VAL A 18 -9.57 28.39 28.26
C VAL A 18 -8.45 29.00 27.40
N THR A 19 -7.71 29.99 27.92
CA THR A 19 -6.79 30.80 27.12
C THR A 19 -5.29 30.59 27.46
N ASP A 20 -4.97 29.56 28.26
CA ASP A 20 -3.58 29.17 28.51
C ASP A 20 -3.44 27.67 28.72
N SER A 21 -4.00 27.10 29.80
CA SER A 21 -3.88 25.65 30.05
C SER A 21 -5.19 25.03 30.55
N LEU A 22 -5.51 23.85 30.04
CA LEU A 22 -6.58 22.99 30.52
C LEU A 22 -5.99 21.68 31.06
N ASN A 23 -6.17 21.46 32.36
CA ASN A 23 -5.87 20.19 33.02
C ASN A 23 -7.17 19.59 33.56
N ASN A 24 -7.65 18.53 32.91
CA ASN A 24 -8.90 17.86 33.29
C ASN A 24 -8.62 16.45 33.81
N SER A 25 -8.86 16.22 35.08
CA SER A 25 -8.85 14.87 35.67
C SER A 25 -10.25 14.39 36.07
N GLY A 26 -11.24 15.27 36.00
CA GLY A 26 -12.65 15.00 36.29
C GLY A 26 -13.48 14.89 35.00
N GLU A 27 -14.72 15.36 35.09
CA GLU A 27 -15.66 15.43 34.00
C GLU A 27 -15.85 16.88 33.56
N LEU A 28 -15.60 17.19 32.29
CA LEU A 28 -15.89 18.48 31.66
C LEU A 28 -16.88 18.27 30.54
N GLN A 29 -18.06 18.84 30.66
CA GLN A 29 -19.11 18.72 29.67
C GLN A 29 -19.63 20.10 29.24
N THR A 30 -19.78 20.30 27.94
CA THR A 30 -20.52 21.44 27.41
C THR A 30 -21.39 21.01 26.24
N THR A 31 -22.62 21.57 26.16
CA THR A 31 -23.52 21.34 25.02
C THR A 31 -23.14 22.17 23.78
N ASN A 32 -22.17 23.05 23.92
CA ASN A 32 -21.63 23.88 22.84
C ASN A 32 -20.14 23.63 22.63
N LYS A 33 -19.36 24.65 22.36
CA LYS A 33 -17.95 24.53 21.97
C LYS A 33 -17.02 24.61 23.18
N LEU A 34 -16.03 23.72 23.22
CA LEU A 34 -14.83 23.84 24.03
C LEU A 34 -13.71 24.46 23.19
N ASN A 35 -13.19 25.62 23.59
CA ASN A 35 -12.05 26.27 23.00
C ASN A 35 -10.88 26.28 23.98
N VAL A 36 -9.71 25.77 23.57
CA VAL A 36 -8.47 25.82 24.35
C VAL A 36 -7.39 26.49 23.51
N THR A 37 -6.79 27.56 23.99
CA THR A 37 -5.66 28.22 23.34
C THR A 37 -4.54 28.39 24.32
N GLY A 38 -3.27 28.32 23.90
CA GLY A 38 -2.13 28.59 24.76
C GLY A 38 -1.13 27.44 24.84
N THR A 39 -0.88 26.91 26.05
CA THR A 39 0.28 26.02 26.26
C THR A 39 -0.08 24.55 26.33
N GLU A 40 -1.15 24.15 27.00
CA GLU A 40 -1.39 22.73 27.29
C GLU A 40 -2.89 22.37 27.28
N LEU A 41 -3.21 21.23 26.73
CA LEU A 41 -4.40 20.43 27.01
C LEU A 41 -3.96 19.08 27.58
N LYS A 42 -4.22 18.87 28.86
CA LYS A 42 -4.00 17.59 29.54
C LYS A 42 -5.34 17.03 30.00
N ASN A 43 -5.67 15.82 29.53
CA ASN A 43 -6.89 15.13 29.91
C ASN A 43 -6.60 13.73 30.43
N THR A 44 -6.90 13.48 31.71
CA THR A 44 -6.88 12.14 32.30
C THR A 44 -8.28 11.68 32.70
N GLY A 45 -9.27 12.56 32.58
CA GLY A 45 -10.68 12.32 32.86
C GLY A 45 -11.51 12.23 31.59
N SER A 46 -12.68 12.88 31.58
CA SER A 46 -13.60 12.91 30.44
C SER A 46 -13.86 14.35 29.97
N ILE A 47 -13.76 14.58 28.69
CA ILE A 47 -14.16 15.82 28.02
C ILE A 47 -15.25 15.45 27.01
N LEU A 48 -16.41 16.11 27.11
CA LEU A 48 -17.51 16.00 26.16
C LEU A 48 -17.95 17.40 25.73
N ALA A 49 -17.96 17.67 24.43
CA ALA A 49 -18.46 18.92 23.87
C ALA A 49 -19.17 18.66 22.55
N ASP A 50 -20.01 19.60 22.07
CA ASP A 50 -20.52 19.54 20.72
C ASP A 50 -19.36 19.62 19.73
N SER A 51 -18.49 20.63 19.90
CA SER A 51 -17.26 20.73 19.12
C SER A 51 -16.07 21.10 20.00
N ILE A 52 -14.88 20.61 19.63
CA ILE A 52 -13.65 20.85 20.34
C ILE A 52 -12.65 21.53 19.42
N GLY A 53 -12.16 22.70 19.81
CA GLY A 53 -11.10 23.43 19.15
C GLY A 53 -9.94 23.65 20.11
N ALA A 54 -8.74 23.22 19.75
CA ALA A 54 -7.54 23.49 20.53
C ALA A 54 -6.42 24.04 19.63
N THR A 55 -5.77 25.12 20.06
CA THR A 55 -4.55 25.66 19.43
C THR A 55 -3.55 25.91 20.55
N ILE A 56 -2.64 24.98 20.75
CA ILE A 56 -1.82 24.86 21.95
C ILE A 56 -0.42 24.31 21.62
N THR A 57 0.48 24.34 22.59
CA THR A 57 1.81 23.76 22.39
C THR A 57 1.78 22.22 22.52
N THR A 58 1.12 21.71 23.56
CA THR A 58 1.09 20.26 23.83
C THR A 58 -0.31 19.75 24.10
N THR A 59 -0.60 18.56 23.56
CA THR A 59 -1.82 17.79 23.86
C THR A 59 -1.44 16.44 24.45
N SER A 60 -1.94 16.13 25.65
CA SER A 60 -1.84 14.80 26.26
C SER A 60 -3.23 14.31 26.64
N ASN A 61 -3.64 13.20 26.04
CA ASN A 61 -4.90 12.54 26.35
C ASN A 61 -4.66 11.13 26.90
N ASP A 62 -4.81 11.01 28.22
CA ASP A 62 -4.79 9.75 28.96
C ASP A 62 -6.19 9.37 29.45
N GLY A 63 -7.22 10.04 28.96
CA GLY A 63 -8.63 9.87 29.27
C GLY A 63 -9.50 9.85 28.02
N LYS A 64 -10.73 10.31 28.13
CA LYS A 64 -11.69 10.32 27.02
C LYS A 64 -11.96 11.74 26.52
N ILE A 65 -11.80 11.97 25.22
CA ILE A 65 -12.19 13.20 24.53
C ILE A 65 -13.27 12.86 23.52
N VAL A 66 -14.42 13.51 23.59
CA VAL A 66 -15.55 13.33 22.66
C VAL A 66 -16.02 14.68 22.13
N GLY A 67 -15.92 14.84 20.81
CA GLY A 67 -16.55 15.95 20.10
C GLY A 67 -17.75 15.42 19.29
N ILE A 68 -18.97 15.87 19.58
CA ILE A 68 -20.15 15.33 18.89
C ILE A 68 -20.08 15.70 17.40
N SER A 69 -19.84 16.97 17.08
CA SER A 69 -19.82 17.47 15.69
C SER A 69 -18.41 17.39 15.07
N ASN A 70 -17.38 17.76 15.82
CA ASN A 70 -15.99 17.71 15.32
C ASN A 70 -14.94 17.89 16.43
N ILE A 71 -13.71 17.51 16.10
CA ILE A 71 -12.52 17.78 16.93
C ILE A 71 -11.44 18.37 16.04
N ASN A 72 -10.95 19.57 16.38
CA ASN A 72 -9.86 20.24 15.71
C ASN A 72 -8.75 20.57 16.71
N VAL A 73 -7.62 19.88 16.64
CA VAL A 73 -6.47 20.11 17.48
C VAL A 73 -5.28 20.54 16.63
N THR A 74 -4.71 21.68 16.93
CA THR A 74 -3.42 22.12 16.40
C THR A 74 -2.44 22.24 17.56
N SER A 75 -1.39 21.43 17.54
CA SER A 75 -0.35 21.47 18.58
C SER A 75 1.03 21.10 17.99
N GLN A 76 2.11 21.36 18.73
CA GLN A 76 3.43 20.87 18.32
C GLN A 76 3.50 19.34 18.51
N THR A 77 2.97 18.87 19.65
CA THR A 77 2.94 17.44 19.97
C THR A 77 1.57 17.01 20.45
N LEU A 78 1.14 15.83 20.02
CA LEU A 78 -0.06 15.15 20.50
C LEU A 78 0.30 13.74 20.94
N ASN A 79 -0.01 13.40 22.18
CA ASN A 79 0.08 12.05 22.71
C ASN A 79 -1.30 11.57 23.14
N ASN A 80 -1.80 10.52 22.49
CA ASN A 80 -3.07 9.88 22.84
C ASN A 80 -2.84 8.45 23.33
N THR A 81 -3.19 8.17 24.56
CA THR A 81 -3.12 6.81 25.15
C THR A 81 -4.48 6.18 25.35
N LYS A 82 -5.58 6.95 25.18
CA LYS A 82 -6.96 6.52 25.34
C LYS A 82 -7.81 6.99 24.16
N ASP A 83 -8.98 7.54 24.39
CA ASP A 83 -9.99 7.75 23.36
C ASP A 83 -10.05 9.19 22.87
N ILE A 84 -10.00 9.39 21.56
CA ILE A 84 -10.40 10.60 20.85
C ILE A 84 -11.50 10.20 19.88
N LEU A 85 -12.74 10.59 20.16
CA LEU A 85 -13.92 10.12 19.43
C LEU A 85 -14.74 11.29 18.91
N SER A 86 -15.31 11.14 17.72
CA SER A 86 -16.26 12.11 17.14
C SER A 86 -17.36 11.40 16.32
N ASN A 87 -18.48 12.08 16.09
CA ASN A 87 -19.42 11.67 15.04
C ASN A 87 -19.11 12.36 13.71
N GLY A 88 -18.52 13.55 13.75
CA GLY A 88 -18.04 14.26 12.57
C GLY A 88 -16.51 14.19 12.44
N ASP A 89 -15.91 15.12 11.75
CA ASP A 89 -14.48 15.04 11.41
C ASP A 89 -13.55 15.23 12.61
N ILE A 90 -12.41 14.57 12.56
CA ILE A 90 -11.28 14.76 13.49
C ILE A 90 -10.09 15.30 12.68
N THR A 91 -9.63 16.49 13.01
CA THR A 91 -8.44 17.11 12.43
C THR A 91 -7.36 17.29 13.49
N LEU A 92 -6.21 16.66 13.31
CA LEU A 92 -5.07 16.70 14.24
C LEU A 92 -3.82 17.19 13.50
N LYS A 93 -3.39 18.42 13.78
CA LYS A 93 -2.18 19.02 13.19
C LYS A 93 -1.07 19.03 14.24
N ALA A 94 -0.29 17.94 14.29
CA ALA A 94 0.75 17.76 15.30
C ALA A 94 1.73 16.65 14.92
N GLN A 95 2.92 16.63 15.54
CA GLN A 95 3.65 15.36 15.68
C GLN A 95 2.86 14.49 16.65
N SER A 96 2.31 13.38 16.13
CA SER A 96 1.33 12.59 16.87
C SER A 96 1.86 11.22 17.25
N THR A 97 1.58 10.80 18.47
CA THR A 97 1.70 9.41 18.92
C THR A 97 0.33 8.95 19.41
N ASN A 98 -0.21 7.93 18.75
CA ASN A 98 -1.47 7.30 19.17
C ASN A 98 -1.19 5.88 19.67
N SER A 99 -1.48 5.63 20.93
CA SER A 99 -1.46 4.30 21.56
C SER A 99 -2.85 3.86 22.03
N GLY A 100 -3.84 4.72 21.88
CA GLY A 100 -5.25 4.46 22.17
C GLY A 100 -6.08 4.38 20.90
N VAL A 101 -7.27 4.94 20.95
CA VAL A 101 -8.24 4.94 19.84
C VAL A 101 -8.46 6.37 19.36
N ILE A 102 -8.36 6.57 18.05
CA ILE A 102 -8.85 7.75 17.33
C ILE A 102 -9.93 7.26 16.39
N SER A 103 -11.20 7.58 16.64
CA SER A 103 -12.29 7.05 15.86
C SER A 103 -13.40 8.05 15.60
N THR A 104 -13.92 8.02 14.37
CA THR A 104 -15.03 8.88 13.97
C THR A 104 -15.90 8.24 12.89
N ASN A 105 -17.17 8.66 12.80
CA ASN A 105 -18.04 8.39 11.66
C ASN A 105 -17.77 9.34 10.47
N GLY A 106 -17.04 10.44 10.69
CA GLY A 106 -16.55 11.37 9.67
C GLY A 106 -15.17 10.98 9.14
N ASN A 107 -14.35 11.96 8.83
CA ASN A 107 -13.00 11.78 8.32
C ASN A 107 -11.96 12.04 9.43
N VAL A 108 -10.83 11.36 9.34
CA VAL A 108 -9.64 11.67 10.13
C VAL A 108 -8.60 12.31 9.21
N ASP A 109 -8.25 13.57 9.50
CA ASP A 109 -7.14 14.28 8.88
C ASP A 109 -6.03 14.48 9.90
N MET A 110 -4.89 13.83 9.69
CA MET A 110 -3.71 14.03 10.53
C MET A 110 -2.58 14.60 9.67
N SER A 111 -2.05 15.73 10.08
CA SER A 111 -0.92 16.37 9.43
C SER A 111 0.15 16.76 10.44
N GLY A 112 1.38 16.43 10.13
CA GLY A 112 2.54 16.69 10.96
C GLY A 112 3.74 15.98 10.36
N ASN A 113 4.95 16.33 10.81
CA ASN A 113 6.14 15.71 10.24
C ASN A 113 6.25 14.20 10.57
N LYS A 114 5.55 13.76 11.61
CA LYS A 114 5.60 12.37 12.06
C LYS A 114 4.29 11.96 12.73
N VAL A 115 3.80 10.77 12.36
CA VAL A 115 2.69 10.08 13.02
C VAL A 115 3.16 8.69 13.41
N ILE A 116 3.03 8.35 14.70
CA ILE A 116 3.26 6.99 15.21
C ILE A 116 1.90 6.46 15.66
N ASN A 117 1.43 5.40 15.02
CA ASN A 117 0.22 4.71 15.44
C ASN A 117 0.57 3.34 16.04
N ASN A 118 0.43 3.21 17.34
CA ASN A 118 0.55 1.95 18.07
C ASN A 118 -0.81 1.39 18.49
N GLY A 119 -1.88 2.18 18.30
CA GLY A 119 -3.25 1.88 18.66
C GLY A 119 -4.15 1.71 17.43
N GLU A 120 -5.31 2.33 17.47
CA GLU A 120 -6.31 2.26 16.41
C GLU A 120 -6.61 3.66 15.85
N ILE A 121 -6.70 3.77 14.53
CA ILE A 121 -7.26 4.91 13.82
C ILE A 121 -8.37 4.36 12.90
N ALA A 122 -9.61 4.79 13.14
CA ALA A 122 -10.78 4.31 12.39
C ALA A 122 -11.68 5.49 11.96
N ALA A 123 -12.06 5.52 10.67
CA ALA A 123 -12.87 6.61 10.12
C ALA A 123 -13.62 6.20 8.83
N THR A 124 -14.45 7.11 8.30
CA THR A 124 -14.96 6.96 6.93
C THR A 124 -13.82 7.11 5.94
N ASN A 125 -13.04 8.20 6.00
CA ASN A 125 -11.79 8.33 5.24
C ASN A 125 -10.66 8.78 6.17
N ILE A 126 -9.45 8.36 5.85
CA ILE A 126 -8.26 8.70 6.62
C ILE A 126 -7.24 9.36 5.70
N ASN A 127 -6.82 10.57 6.04
CA ASN A 127 -5.84 11.34 5.32
C ASN A 127 -4.60 11.59 6.19
N LEU A 128 -3.47 10.99 5.80
CA LEU A 128 -2.16 11.10 6.44
C LEU A 128 -1.11 11.51 5.39
N ASN A 129 -1.50 12.33 4.42
CA ASN A 129 -0.60 12.77 3.35
C ASN A 129 0.59 13.60 3.89
N SER A 130 1.74 13.46 3.21
CA SER A 130 2.97 14.21 3.49
C SER A 130 3.52 13.98 4.91
N THR A 131 3.36 12.78 5.44
CA THR A 131 3.83 12.41 6.78
C THR A 131 4.90 11.31 6.76
N ASN A 132 5.67 11.21 7.84
CA ASN A 132 6.41 10.00 8.17
C ASN A 132 5.52 9.15 9.10
N LEU A 133 4.88 8.14 8.52
CA LEU A 133 4.00 7.24 9.25
C LEU A 133 4.73 5.99 9.72
N ASN A 134 4.74 5.76 11.03
CA ASN A 134 5.10 4.47 11.62
C ASN A 134 3.81 3.80 12.12
N ASN A 135 3.29 2.85 11.36
CA ASN A 135 2.09 2.11 11.76
C ASN A 135 2.45 0.77 12.41
N ASN A 136 2.33 0.71 13.72
CA ASN A 136 2.49 -0.49 14.54
C ASN A 136 1.14 -0.97 15.11
N GLY A 137 0.05 -0.32 14.72
CA GLY A 137 -1.32 -0.61 15.13
C GLY A 137 -2.24 -0.79 13.93
N SER A 138 -3.52 -0.50 14.09
CA SER A 138 -4.52 -0.60 13.03
C SER A 138 -4.87 0.76 12.46
N ILE A 139 -4.93 0.86 11.14
CA ILE A 139 -5.52 1.96 10.39
C ILE A 139 -6.64 1.36 9.53
N SER A 140 -7.88 1.79 9.74
CA SER A 140 -9.05 1.25 9.04
C SER A 140 -10.00 2.34 8.58
N ALA A 141 -10.27 2.40 7.28
CA ALA A 141 -11.22 3.32 6.67
C ALA A 141 -12.38 2.56 6.00
N ASN A 142 -13.61 3.03 6.18
CA ASN A 142 -14.77 2.55 5.42
C ASN A 142 -14.78 3.04 3.96
N GLY A 143 -13.95 4.00 3.62
CA GLY A 143 -13.67 4.51 2.29
C GLY A 143 -12.19 4.46 2.00
N ASN A 144 -11.55 5.62 1.86
CA ASN A 144 -10.17 5.75 1.41
C ASN A 144 -9.17 5.94 2.55
N VAL A 145 -7.95 5.41 2.33
CA VAL A 145 -6.74 5.76 3.09
C VAL A 145 -5.78 6.50 2.16
N GLU A 146 -5.44 7.74 2.48
CA GLU A 146 -4.55 8.61 1.72
C GLU A 146 -3.22 8.80 2.44
N LEU A 147 -2.14 8.29 1.83
CA LEU A 147 -0.77 8.31 2.33
C LEU A 147 0.22 8.82 1.25
N ASN A 148 -0.27 9.72 0.39
CA ASN A 148 0.52 10.24 -0.72
C ASN A 148 1.66 11.15 -0.23
N ASN A 149 2.78 11.17 -0.96
CA ASN A 149 3.98 11.96 -0.63
C ASN A 149 4.54 11.65 0.76
N SER A 150 4.46 10.41 1.20
CA SER A 150 4.75 9.99 2.57
C SER A 150 5.90 8.97 2.65
N VAL A 151 6.47 8.84 3.83
CA VAL A 151 7.28 7.66 4.18
C VAL A 151 6.40 6.79 5.07
N VAL A 152 6.11 5.57 4.61
CA VAL A 152 5.19 4.64 5.28
C VAL A 152 5.96 3.41 5.74
N ASP A 153 6.14 3.29 7.05
CA ASP A 153 6.65 2.08 7.69
C ASP A 153 5.47 1.34 8.33
N ASN A 154 4.96 0.33 7.65
CA ASN A 154 3.81 -0.46 8.13
C ASN A 154 4.23 -1.82 8.66
N THR A 155 3.96 -2.08 9.92
CA THR A 155 4.22 -3.38 10.58
C THR A 155 2.94 -4.14 10.95
N LYS A 156 1.76 -3.50 10.80
CA LYS A 156 0.45 -4.06 11.10
C LYS A 156 -0.52 -3.80 9.95
N ASP A 157 -1.73 -3.38 10.23
CA ASP A 157 -2.80 -3.35 9.24
C ASP A 157 -3.07 -1.91 8.75
N ILE A 158 -3.13 -1.74 7.45
CA ILE A 158 -3.70 -0.59 6.74
C ILE A 158 -4.83 -1.15 5.87
N ILE A 159 -6.07 -0.84 6.21
CA ILE A 159 -7.24 -1.37 5.55
C ILE A 159 -8.10 -0.21 5.03
N ALA A 160 -8.37 -0.21 3.73
CA ALA A 160 -9.31 0.68 3.08
C ALA A 160 -10.45 -0.12 2.46
N TYR A 161 -11.71 0.25 2.72
CA TYR A 161 -12.81 -0.42 2.03
C TYR A 161 -12.84 -0.06 0.53
N ASP A 162 -12.50 1.17 0.19
CA ASP A 162 -12.42 1.59 -1.21
C ASP A 162 -10.98 1.55 -1.72
N THR A 163 -10.20 2.59 -1.50
CA THR A 163 -8.88 2.78 -2.12
C THR A 163 -7.80 3.12 -1.08
N ALA A 164 -6.64 2.49 -1.19
CA ALA A 164 -5.44 2.89 -0.47
C ALA A 164 -4.46 3.58 -1.43
N ASN A 165 -4.27 4.88 -1.27
CA ASN A 165 -3.38 5.70 -2.09
C ASN A 165 -2.06 5.98 -1.36
N MET A 166 -0.97 5.50 -1.92
CA MET A 166 0.40 5.70 -1.43
C MET A 166 1.31 6.17 -2.57
N ASN A 167 0.79 7.08 -3.41
CA ASN A 167 1.51 7.59 -4.58
C ASN A 167 2.66 8.52 -4.18
N ASN A 168 3.73 8.51 -4.97
CA ASN A 168 4.93 9.33 -4.75
C ASN A 168 5.51 9.16 -3.33
N SER A 169 5.50 7.93 -2.83
CA SER A 169 5.82 7.59 -1.44
C SER A 169 6.95 6.56 -1.35
N THR A 170 7.58 6.48 -0.18
CA THR A 170 8.43 5.35 0.17
C THR A 170 7.62 4.43 1.09
N VAL A 171 7.35 3.22 0.62
CA VAL A 171 6.49 2.25 1.33
C VAL A 171 7.30 1.04 1.74
N ASN A 172 7.45 0.85 3.04
CA ASN A 172 8.06 -0.32 3.67
C ASN A 172 6.94 -1.12 4.37
N ASN A 173 6.39 -2.11 3.68
CA ASN A 173 5.31 -2.93 4.24
C ASN A 173 5.84 -4.26 4.77
N LYS A 174 5.70 -4.48 6.07
CA LYS A 174 5.95 -5.75 6.77
C LYS A 174 4.66 -6.38 7.30
N GLY A 175 3.60 -5.59 7.35
CA GLY A 175 2.26 -6.00 7.77
C GLY A 175 1.34 -6.23 6.59
N LYS A 176 0.11 -5.72 6.70
CA LYS A 176 -0.89 -5.83 5.64
C LYS A 176 -1.31 -4.47 5.11
N VAL A 177 -1.45 -4.39 3.80
CA VAL A 177 -2.14 -3.32 3.10
C VAL A 177 -3.26 -3.98 2.30
N ILE A 178 -4.50 -3.72 2.69
CA ILE A 178 -5.67 -4.36 2.08
C ILE A 178 -6.63 -3.29 1.62
N SER A 179 -7.10 -3.43 0.38
CA SER A 179 -8.18 -2.64 -0.14
C SER A 179 -9.16 -3.53 -0.90
N ASN A 180 -10.46 -3.20 -0.92
CA ASN A 180 -11.41 -3.96 -1.73
C ASN A 180 -11.39 -3.54 -3.18
N LYS A 181 -11.11 -2.25 -3.46
CA LYS A 181 -11.13 -1.76 -4.84
C LYS A 181 -9.72 -1.62 -5.40
N GLU A 182 -8.88 -0.78 -4.78
CA GLU A 182 -7.64 -0.37 -5.41
C GLU A 182 -6.53 -0.04 -4.41
N VAL A 183 -5.31 -0.47 -4.72
CA VAL A 183 -4.07 0.01 -4.07
C VAL A 183 -3.24 0.72 -5.13
N ASN A 184 -2.96 2.01 -4.92
CA ASN A 184 -2.18 2.85 -5.83
C ASN A 184 -0.82 3.20 -5.24
N LEU A 185 0.23 2.91 -6.00
CA LEU A 185 1.64 3.08 -5.66
C LEU A 185 2.41 3.76 -6.81
N ASP A 186 1.76 4.68 -7.56
CA ASP A 186 2.42 5.38 -8.67
C ASP A 186 3.63 6.19 -8.18
N LYS A 187 4.74 6.12 -8.93
CA LYS A 187 6.01 6.81 -8.63
C LYS A 187 6.60 6.52 -7.25
N SER A 188 6.25 5.40 -6.67
CA SER A 188 6.66 5.05 -5.30
C SER A 188 7.86 4.11 -5.28
N ASN A 189 8.58 4.11 -4.16
CA ASN A 189 9.60 3.11 -3.85
C ASN A 189 8.96 2.08 -2.91
N VAL A 190 8.84 0.84 -3.38
CA VAL A 190 8.07 -0.21 -2.68
C VAL A 190 9.00 -1.31 -2.19
N THR A 191 9.03 -1.51 -0.88
CA THR A 191 9.61 -2.68 -0.23
C THR A 191 8.50 -3.43 0.51
N ASN A 192 8.17 -4.64 0.06
CA ASN A 192 7.14 -5.47 0.67
C ASN A 192 7.71 -6.80 1.15
N THR A 193 7.64 -7.04 2.44
CA THR A 193 7.92 -8.34 3.08
C THR A 193 6.66 -8.94 3.71
N GLY A 194 5.56 -8.19 3.72
CA GLY A 194 4.24 -8.58 4.21
C GLY A 194 3.27 -8.89 3.08
N GLU A 195 2.06 -8.37 3.19
CA GLU A 195 0.96 -8.62 2.24
C GLU A 195 0.41 -7.31 1.69
N ILE A 196 0.23 -7.22 0.37
CA ILE A 196 -0.54 -6.18 -0.33
C ILE A 196 -1.61 -6.89 -1.14
N THR A 197 -2.87 -6.65 -0.83
CA THR A 197 -4.00 -7.33 -1.48
C THR A 197 -5.10 -6.34 -1.84
N SER A 198 -5.62 -6.43 -3.07
CA SER A 198 -6.72 -5.62 -3.56
C SER A 198 -7.38 -6.28 -4.78
N ASN A 199 -8.53 -5.75 -5.21
CA ASN A 199 -9.04 -6.10 -6.53
C ASN A 199 -8.11 -5.57 -7.64
N GLU A 200 -7.67 -4.33 -7.54
CA GLU A 200 -6.73 -3.71 -8.47
C GLU A 200 -5.49 -3.20 -7.72
N ILE A 201 -4.29 -3.48 -8.25
CA ILE A 201 -3.03 -3.01 -7.70
C ILE A 201 -2.24 -2.31 -8.80
N ASN A 202 -2.04 -1.02 -8.64
CA ASN A 202 -1.35 -0.15 -9.58
C ASN A 202 0.00 0.31 -9.01
N MET A 203 1.07 -0.37 -9.40
CA MET A 203 2.45 0.00 -9.12
C MET A 203 3.06 0.58 -10.42
N THR A 204 2.63 1.78 -10.78
CA THR A 204 3.02 2.41 -12.05
C THR A 204 4.21 3.35 -11.86
N ASN A 205 5.16 3.31 -12.80
CA ASN A 205 6.37 4.16 -12.76
C ASN A 205 7.14 4.07 -11.43
N VAL A 206 7.14 2.90 -10.78
CA VAL A 206 7.82 2.76 -9.48
C VAL A 206 9.31 3.06 -9.60
N THR A 207 9.84 3.77 -8.60
CA THR A 207 11.24 4.20 -8.54
C THR A 207 12.16 3.15 -7.94
N GLY A 208 11.59 2.20 -7.20
CA GLY A 208 12.24 1.01 -6.65
C GLY A 208 11.21 -0.06 -6.32
N TYR A 209 11.60 -1.32 -6.49
CA TYR A 209 10.74 -2.46 -6.21
C TYR A 209 11.55 -3.58 -5.55
N ASN A 210 11.14 -3.98 -4.37
CA ASN A 210 11.70 -5.13 -3.66
C ASN A 210 10.54 -5.87 -2.95
N ASN A 211 10.17 -7.03 -3.46
CA ASN A 211 9.11 -7.85 -2.87
C ASN A 211 9.64 -9.22 -2.49
N THR A 212 9.62 -9.55 -1.22
CA THR A 212 9.86 -10.90 -0.71
C THR A 212 8.62 -11.48 -0.02
N GLY A 213 7.56 -10.68 0.08
CA GLY A 213 6.25 -11.05 0.60
C GLY A 213 5.26 -11.40 -0.51
N THR A 214 4.00 -11.04 -0.31
CA THR A 214 2.90 -11.31 -1.24
C THR A 214 2.28 -10.01 -1.74
N ILE A 215 2.13 -9.90 -3.07
CA ILE A 215 1.34 -8.88 -3.76
C ILE A 215 0.33 -9.64 -4.61
N LYS A 216 -0.97 -9.46 -4.33
CA LYS A 216 -2.04 -10.21 -5.00
C LYS A 216 -3.24 -9.34 -5.32
N GLY A 217 -3.58 -9.26 -6.61
CA GLY A 217 -4.79 -8.60 -7.13
C GLY A 217 -5.53 -9.46 -8.14
N ASN A 218 -6.75 -9.08 -8.51
CA ASN A 218 -7.38 -9.59 -9.72
C ASN A 218 -6.70 -8.94 -10.94
N TYR A 219 -6.46 -7.64 -10.88
CA TYR A 219 -5.71 -6.87 -11.85
C TYR A 219 -4.47 -6.29 -11.19
N THR A 220 -3.29 -6.68 -11.63
CA THR A 220 -2.02 -6.21 -11.06
C THR A 220 -1.13 -5.64 -12.16
N THR A 221 -0.71 -4.40 -12.00
CA THR A 221 0.20 -3.69 -12.90
C THR A 221 1.47 -3.29 -12.16
N LEU A 222 2.62 -3.68 -12.70
CA LEU A 222 3.94 -3.27 -12.21
C LEU A 222 4.75 -2.67 -13.37
N THR A 223 4.99 -1.37 -13.34
CA THR A 223 5.78 -0.71 -14.37
C THR A 223 6.90 0.13 -13.77
N THR A 224 8.07 0.10 -14.41
CA THR A 224 9.24 0.91 -14.07
C THR A 224 10.14 1.07 -15.30
N THR A 225 11.02 2.03 -15.26
CA THR A 225 12.14 2.16 -16.24
C THR A 225 13.41 1.46 -15.76
N ASN A 226 13.42 0.92 -14.54
CA ASN A 226 14.55 0.23 -13.94
C ASN A 226 14.52 -1.26 -14.23
N ASP A 227 15.59 -1.96 -13.88
CA ASP A 227 15.63 -3.42 -13.87
C ASP A 227 14.71 -3.95 -12.77
N LEU A 228 14.00 -5.05 -13.06
CA LEU A 228 13.13 -5.74 -12.13
C LEU A 228 13.70 -7.12 -11.79
N ASN A 229 13.94 -7.34 -10.52
CA ASN A 229 14.16 -8.64 -9.94
C ASN A 229 12.90 -9.07 -9.19
N LEU A 230 12.10 -9.94 -9.80
CA LEU A 230 10.84 -10.40 -9.23
C LEU A 230 11.15 -11.55 -8.26
N THR A 231 11.05 -11.26 -6.98
CA THR A 231 11.17 -12.21 -5.87
C THR A 231 9.87 -12.19 -5.07
N GLY A 232 9.65 -13.17 -4.21
CA GLY A 232 8.36 -13.30 -3.50
C GLY A 232 7.19 -13.59 -4.45
N THR A 233 5.96 -13.35 -4.00
CA THR A 233 4.77 -13.59 -4.83
C THR A 233 4.29 -12.29 -5.47
N LEU A 234 4.14 -12.31 -6.79
CA LEU A 234 3.44 -11.28 -7.57
C LEU A 234 2.36 -11.98 -8.39
N HIS A 235 1.10 -11.68 -8.10
CA HIS A 235 -0.05 -12.40 -8.67
C HIS A 235 -1.10 -11.45 -9.24
N GLY A 236 -1.60 -11.79 -10.44
CA GLY A 236 -2.80 -11.21 -11.02
C GLY A 236 -3.77 -12.32 -11.40
N GLU A 237 -4.93 -12.40 -10.77
CA GLU A 237 -5.91 -13.46 -11.05
C GLU A 237 -6.37 -13.42 -12.51
N ASP A 238 -6.91 -12.28 -12.95
CA ASP A 238 -7.39 -12.08 -14.32
C ASP A 238 -6.31 -11.50 -15.23
N TYR A 239 -5.50 -10.57 -14.69
CA TYR A 239 -4.52 -9.81 -15.47
C TYR A 239 -3.30 -9.42 -14.64
N LEU A 240 -2.12 -9.73 -15.16
CA LEU A 240 -0.84 -9.30 -14.64
C LEU A 240 -0.02 -8.62 -15.73
N GLU A 241 0.28 -7.35 -15.57
CA GLU A 241 1.21 -6.61 -16.44
C GLU A 241 2.51 -6.29 -15.71
N ILE A 242 3.62 -6.62 -16.36
CA ILE A 242 4.97 -6.33 -15.89
C ILE A 242 5.72 -5.59 -16.99
N LYS A 243 6.25 -4.41 -16.66
CA LYS A 243 7.10 -3.64 -17.58
C LYS A 243 8.33 -3.10 -16.86
N GLY A 244 9.50 -3.47 -17.35
CA GLY A 244 10.79 -3.02 -16.79
C GLY A 244 11.86 -2.87 -17.87
N ASN A 245 13.05 -2.36 -17.51
CA ASN A 245 14.18 -2.37 -18.41
C ASN A 245 14.62 -3.83 -18.67
N ASN A 246 15.25 -4.48 -17.71
CA ASN A 246 15.48 -5.92 -17.74
C ASN A 246 14.60 -6.57 -16.67
N VAL A 247 13.98 -7.71 -16.97
CA VAL A 247 13.09 -8.41 -16.05
C VAL A 247 13.61 -9.82 -15.81
N ALA A 248 13.94 -10.12 -14.55
CA ALA A 248 14.29 -11.46 -14.10
C ALA A 248 13.20 -12.00 -13.16
N ASN A 249 12.54 -13.09 -13.59
CA ASN A 249 11.59 -13.81 -12.74
C ASN A 249 12.35 -14.82 -11.87
N ASN A 250 12.60 -14.45 -10.62
CA ASN A 250 13.29 -15.24 -9.61
C ASN A 250 12.38 -15.66 -8.44
N GLY A 251 11.07 -15.47 -8.58
CA GLY A 251 10.07 -15.72 -7.55
C GLY A 251 8.74 -16.20 -8.11
N GLY A 252 7.72 -16.21 -7.29
CA GLY A 252 6.37 -16.68 -7.65
C GLY A 252 5.58 -15.66 -8.47
N THR A 253 5.96 -15.44 -9.73
CA THR A 253 5.15 -14.68 -10.68
C THR A 253 4.06 -15.58 -11.26
N THR A 254 2.81 -15.32 -10.90
CA THR A 254 1.69 -16.20 -11.25
C THR A 254 0.46 -15.41 -11.71
N GLY A 255 -0.36 -16.02 -12.54
CA GLY A 255 -1.67 -15.52 -12.92
C GLY A 255 -2.53 -16.66 -13.47
N THR A 256 -3.83 -16.64 -13.23
CA THR A 256 -4.73 -17.63 -13.84
C THR A 256 -5.22 -17.17 -15.20
N GLY A 257 -5.35 -15.87 -15.41
CA GLY A 257 -5.81 -15.26 -16.66
C GLY A 257 -4.69 -14.94 -17.65
N TYR A 258 -4.37 -13.68 -17.79
CA TYR A 258 -3.44 -13.15 -18.79
C TYR A 258 -2.20 -12.55 -18.11
N ILE A 259 -1.02 -12.97 -18.53
CA ILE A 259 0.26 -12.36 -18.12
C ILE A 259 0.89 -11.67 -19.32
N SER A 260 1.22 -10.38 -19.17
CA SER A 260 1.97 -9.58 -20.14
C SER A 260 3.29 -9.10 -19.53
N ILE A 261 4.40 -9.43 -20.19
CA ILE A 261 5.74 -8.99 -19.78
C ILE A 261 6.36 -8.21 -20.93
N THR A 262 6.78 -6.98 -20.66
CA THR A 262 7.50 -6.13 -21.62
C THR A 262 8.83 -5.69 -21.03
N SER A 263 9.93 -5.93 -21.73
CA SER A 263 11.28 -5.64 -21.23
C SER A 263 12.28 -5.40 -22.38
N ASN A 264 13.49 -4.98 -22.01
CA ASN A 264 14.64 -5.11 -22.89
C ASN A 264 15.07 -6.60 -22.90
N ASP A 265 15.63 -7.12 -21.81
CA ASP A 265 15.89 -8.55 -21.67
C ASP A 265 14.90 -9.18 -20.67
N TYR A 266 14.54 -10.46 -20.93
CA TYR A 266 13.72 -11.24 -20.02
C TYR A 266 14.40 -12.57 -19.66
N THR A 267 14.47 -12.87 -18.37
CA THR A 267 14.97 -14.16 -17.88
C THR A 267 13.95 -14.82 -16.95
N ASN A 268 13.55 -16.03 -17.26
CA ASN A 268 12.68 -16.84 -16.42
C ASN A 268 13.50 -17.90 -15.68
N ASN A 269 13.61 -17.76 -14.36
CA ASN A 269 14.35 -18.70 -13.51
C ASN A 269 13.43 -19.54 -12.61
N THR A 270 12.12 -19.29 -12.64
CA THR A 270 11.11 -20.03 -11.87
C THR A 270 9.93 -20.35 -12.76
N GLU A 271 9.04 -21.22 -12.31
CA GLU A 271 7.82 -21.56 -13.04
C GLU A 271 7.00 -20.30 -13.37
N LEU A 272 6.56 -20.17 -14.62
CA LEU A 272 5.63 -19.17 -15.09
C LEU A 272 4.42 -19.88 -15.73
N SER A 273 3.24 -19.68 -15.14
CA SER A 273 2.02 -20.36 -15.57
C SER A 273 0.84 -19.41 -15.64
N ALA A 274 0.06 -19.46 -16.72
CA ALA A 274 -1.20 -18.71 -16.89
C ALA A 274 -2.04 -19.29 -18.03
N LYS A 275 -3.29 -18.80 -18.18
CA LYS A 275 -4.10 -19.13 -19.35
C LYS A 275 -3.47 -18.55 -20.62
N THR A 276 -3.03 -17.32 -20.59
CA THR A 276 -2.35 -16.68 -21.74
C THR A 276 -1.09 -15.96 -21.26
N ILE A 277 0.03 -16.21 -21.94
CA ILE A 277 1.31 -15.56 -21.65
C ILE A 277 1.78 -14.83 -22.89
N VAL A 278 2.08 -13.53 -22.74
CA VAL A 278 2.72 -12.71 -23.77
C VAL A 278 4.00 -12.10 -23.21
N ILE A 279 5.13 -12.44 -23.82
CA ILE A 279 6.43 -11.88 -23.48
C ILE A 279 6.95 -11.11 -24.69
N ASN A 280 7.18 -9.81 -24.54
CA ASN A 280 7.73 -8.92 -25.55
C ASN A 280 9.05 -8.33 -25.05
N ALA A 281 10.16 -8.93 -25.44
CA ALA A 281 11.49 -8.40 -25.18
C ALA A 281 12.06 -7.75 -26.44
N SER A 282 12.67 -6.56 -26.31
CA SER A 282 13.42 -5.96 -27.41
C SER A 282 14.82 -6.58 -27.56
N GLY A 283 15.38 -7.11 -26.49
CA GLY A 283 16.62 -7.88 -26.41
C GLY A 283 16.36 -9.39 -26.35
N ASN A 284 17.03 -10.08 -25.44
CA ASN A 284 17.00 -11.55 -25.39
C ASN A 284 15.94 -12.07 -24.41
N VAL A 285 15.40 -13.24 -24.71
CA VAL A 285 14.58 -14.04 -23.82
C VAL A 285 15.33 -15.31 -23.46
N VAL A 286 15.51 -15.57 -22.16
CA VAL A 286 16.12 -16.79 -21.65
C VAL A 286 15.13 -17.48 -20.71
N ASN A 287 14.73 -18.69 -21.09
CA ASN A 287 13.93 -19.54 -20.23
C ASN A 287 14.78 -20.61 -19.57
N ASN A 288 14.96 -20.52 -18.25
CA ASN A 288 15.70 -21.47 -17.43
C ASN A 288 14.80 -22.37 -16.59
N ASN A 289 13.48 -22.19 -16.67
CA ASN A 289 12.50 -22.98 -15.94
C ASN A 289 11.20 -23.07 -16.74
N MET A 290 10.25 -23.81 -16.24
CA MET A 290 9.02 -24.13 -16.96
C MET A 290 8.17 -22.88 -17.26
N ILE A 291 7.73 -22.75 -18.52
CA ILE A 291 6.67 -21.83 -18.95
C ILE A 291 5.51 -22.69 -19.47
N THR A 292 4.35 -22.57 -18.83
CA THR A 292 3.16 -23.33 -19.23
C THR A 292 1.95 -22.40 -19.40
N ALA A 293 1.21 -22.59 -20.48
CA ALA A 293 0.02 -21.81 -20.75
C ALA A 293 -1.01 -22.59 -21.57
N LYS A 294 -2.24 -22.07 -21.66
CA LYS A 294 -3.13 -22.50 -22.75
C LYS A 294 -2.59 -21.97 -24.07
N ASP A 295 -2.30 -20.68 -24.14
CA ASP A 295 -1.72 -20.03 -25.32
C ASP A 295 -0.54 -19.13 -24.91
N ALA A 296 0.53 -19.09 -25.71
CA ALA A 296 1.66 -18.20 -25.45
C ALA A 296 2.24 -17.59 -26.73
N GLU A 297 2.70 -16.33 -26.61
CA GLU A 297 3.52 -15.66 -27.60
C GLU A 297 4.77 -15.06 -26.94
N ILE A 298 5.94 -15.46 -27.39
CA ILE A 298 7.23 -15.01 -26.88
C ILE A 298 8.01 -14.36 -28.01
N LYS A 299 8.33 -13.08 -27.85
CA LYS A 299 9.11 -12.27 -28.81
C LYS A 299 10.40 -11.79 -28.20
N GLY A 300 11.48 -11.82 -28.98
CA GLY A 300 12.79 -11.32 -28.57
C GLY A 300 13.74 -11.11 -29.74
N ASN A 301 14.92 -10.54 -29.47
CA ASN A 301 16.02 -10.54 -30.41
C ASN A 301 16.53 -11.99 -30.59
N ASN A 302 16.88 -12.65 -29.49
CA ASN A 302 17.12 -14.09 -29.46
C ASN A 302 16.24 -14.73 -28.38
N ILE A 303 15.86 -15.99 -28.60
CA ILE A 303 15.10 -16.80 -27.62
C ILE A 303 15.92 -18.06 -27.33
N THR A 304 16.28 -18.25 -26.06
CA THR A 304 16.97 -19.46 -25.60
C THR A 304 16.08 -20.19 -24.61
N ASN A 305 15.74 -21.43 -24.92
CA ASN A 305 15.01 -22.32 -24.04
C ASN A 305 15.95 -23.36 -23.43
N ASN A 306 16.10 -23.33 -22.10
CA ASN A 306 16.92 -24.27 -21.33
C ASN A 306 16.06 -25.28 -20.53
N ASP A 307 14.73 -25.19 -20.58
CA ASP A 307 13.81 -26.10 -19.90
C ASP A 307 12.56 -26.33 -20.76
N LEU A 308 11.39 -26.31 -20.20
CA LEU A 308 10.13 -26.57 -20.90
C LEU A 308 9.43 -25.25 -21.26
N ILE A 309 9.00 -25.12 -22.51
CA ILE A 309 7.95 -24.19 -22.93
C ILE A 309 6.81 -25.03 -23.51
N ALA A 310 5.66 -25.06 -22.83
CA ALA A 310 4.53 -25.88 -23.25
C ALA A 310 3.21 -25.12 -23.24
N THR A 311 2.42 -25.32 -24.30
CA THR A 311 1.05 -24.80 -24.37
C THR A 311 0.07 -25.90 -24.76
N GLU A 312 -1.18 -25.76 -24.30
CA GLU A 312 -2.28 -26.64 -24.72
C GLU A 312 -2.76 -26.30 -26.16
N GLY A 313 -2.71 -25.02 -26.53
CA GLY A 313 -3.15 -24.48 -27.81
C GLY A 313 -1.99 -23.90 -28.62
N TYR A 314 -2.03 -22.60 -28.87
CA TYR A 314 -1.05 -21.88 -29.70
C TYR A 314 0.25 -21.55 -28.95
N LEU A 315 1.39 -21.76 -29.62
CA LEU A 315 2.69 -21.27 -29.19
C LEU A 315 3.40 -20.55 -30.32
N GLY A 316 3.69 -19.27 -30.14
CA GLY A 316 4.53 -18.45 -31.01
C GLY A 316 5.87 -18.13 -30.37
N LEU A 317 6.98 -18.53 -30.97
CA LEU A 317 8.34 -18.12 -30.63
C LEU A 317 8.88 -17.30 -31.79
N ILE A 318 9.02 -15.99 -31.61
CA ILE A 318 9.35 -15.04 -32.69
C ILE A 318 10.62 -14.28 -32.36
N ALA A 319 11.73 -14.65 -32.93
CA ALA A 319 13.02 -13.99 -32.76
C ALA A 319 13.41 -13.22 -34.04
N GLN A 320 14.15 -12.12 -33.87
CA GLN A 320 14.84 -11.45 -34.99
C GLN A 320 16.10 -12.23 -35.39
N GLY A 321 16.84 -12.74 -34.42
CA GLY A 321 18.01 -13.57 -34.58
C GLY A 321 17.71 -15.06 -34.43
N GLN A 322 18.16 -15.68 -33.35
CA GLN A 322 18.11 -17.12 -33.15
C GLN A 322 16.99 -17.55 -32.20
N VAL A 323 16.38 -18.72 -32.47
CA VAL A 323 15.62 -19.52 -31.51
C VAL A 323 16.44 -20.77 -31.20
N ILE A 324 16.89 -20.93 -29.97
CA ILE A 324 17.71 -22.04 -29.49
C ILE A 324 16.93 -22.84 -28.47
N ASN A 325 16.68 -24.11 -28.78
CA ASN A 325 16.22 -25.10 -27.82
C ASN A 325 17.43 -25.94 -27.42
N THR A 326 17.91 -25.78 -26.19
CA THR A 326 19.15 -26.42 -25.74
C THR A 326 18.96 -27.90 -25.46
N GLN A 327 20.04 -28.63 -25.31
CA GLN A 327 20.01 -30.04 -24.96
C GLN A 327 19.23 -30.29 -23.65
N GLY A 328 18.28 -31.24 -23.70
CA GLY A 328 17.45 -31.61 -22.55
C GLY A 328 16.21 -30.74 -22.35
N SER A 329 16.08 -29.65 -23.11
CA SER A 329 14.90 -28.78 -23.06
C SER A 329 13.81 -29.25 -24.05
N ALA A 330 12.59 -28.76 -23.83
CA ALA A 330 11.44 -29.09 -24.70
C ALA A 330 10.62 -27.86 -25.08
N ILE A 331 10.11 -27.86 -26.31
CA ILE A 331 9.12 -26.92 -26.81
C ILE A 331 7.93 -27.74 -27.32
N TYR A 332 6.73 -27.45 -26.79
CA TYR A 332 5.51 -28.19 -27.09
C TYR A 332 4.33 -27.23 -27.29
N ALA A 333 3.53 -27.48 -28.32
CA ALA A 333 2.23 -26.85 -28.53
C ALA A 333 1.19 -27.93 -28.87
N GLY A 334 0.03 -27.89 -28.21
CA GLY A 334 -1.04 -28.85 -28.46
C GLY A 334 -1.72 -28.67 -29.81
N ASP A 335 -1.87 -27.42 -30.26
CA ASP A 335 -2.49 -27.12 -31.55
C ASP A 335 -1.45 -26.61 -32.59
N ASN A 336 -1.06 -25.34 -32.49
CA ASN A 336 -0.21 -24.68 -33.47
C ASN A 336 1.10 -24.20 -32.86
N LEU A 337 2.21 -24.65 -33.42
CA LEU A 337 3.55 -24.18 -33.13
C LEU A 337 4.07 -23.29 -34.27
N VAL A 338 4.37 -22.05 -33.97
CA VAL A 338 5.02 -21.12 -34.91
C VAL A 338 6.38 -20.73 -34.33
N ILE A 339 7.44 -21.10 -35.00
CA ILE A 339 8.81 -20.67 -34.67
C ILE A 339 9.33 -19.84 -35.84
N LYS A 340 9.74 -18.61 -35.58
CA LYS A 340 10.37 -17.70 -36.56
C LYS A 340 11.67 -17.17 -35.97
N GLY A 341 12.74 -17.23 -36.76
CA GLY A 341 14.05 -16.69 -36.45
C GLY A 341 14.92 -16.68 -37.69
N ALA A 342 16.00 -15.90 -37.67
CA ALA A 342 17.01 -16.02 -38.74
C ALA A 342 17.65 -17.41 -38.70
N GLU A 343 17.72 -18.03 -37.51
CA GLU A 343 18.19 -19.39 -37.33
C GLU A 343 17.38 -20.09 -36.24
N VAL A 344 17.06 -21.36 -36.40
CA VAL A 344 16.37 -22.21 -35.43
C VAL A 344 17.25 -23.41 -35.14
N LEU A 345 17.74 -23.50 -33.90
CA LEU A 345 18.61 -24.56 -33.42
C LEU A 345 17.88 -25.43 -32.39
N ASN A 346 17.69 -26.70 -32.70
CA ASN A 346 17.22 -27.69 -31.74
C ASN A 346 18.37 -28.64 -31.41
N GLN A 347 19.02 -28.45 -30.25
CA GLN A 347 20.24 -29.16 -29.91
C GLN A 347 19.90 -30.54 -29.33
N ARG A 348 20.56 -31.56 -29.85
CA ARG A 348 20.40 -32.95 -29.40
C ARG A 348 21.59 -33.35 -28.51
N ALA A 349 21.33 -34.25 -27.55
CA ALA A 349 22.39 -35.00 -26.90
C ALA A 349 23.11 -35.88 -27.93
N ASP A 350 24.42 -35.83 -27.96
CA ASP A 350 25.27 -36.78 -28.70
C ASP A 350 25.20 -38.17 -28.09
#